data_737e8e7e571ed4df704f0dab8156ae42
#
_entry.id   737e8e7e571ed4df704f0dab8156ae42
#
_cell.length_a   1.000
_cell.length_b   1.000
_cell.length_c   1.000
_cell.angle_alpha   90.00
_cell.angle_beta   90.00
_cell.angle_gamma   90.00
#
_symmetry.space_group_name_H-M   'P 1'
#
loop_
_entity.id
_entity.type
_entity.pdbx_description
1 polymer ?
#
loop_
_entity_poly.entity_id
_entity_poly.type
_entity_poly.pdbx_seq_one_letter_code
_entity_poly.pdbx_strand_id
1 'polypeptide(L)'
;MRNKKIWLVLLSLLFVAILGVSALAESEYRTLKKGDEGKDVLALKKAMYWLGYFTTENVSDQYNGTTVERVMMLQKNNGMEETGIATPELQELVFSGNAVKTDTAPKASPVPTPSPTPIPPKGPEATPSMPPLTEEGFLAEEAGMEEFVYINEADGRWIYITSSISIDLKRYTDVENTLVWFEGDIHTTDETPMTAYLSNPDGKYPGKAYANPMTLARENQVVLAITDDHFGDRWNGGVRPGVIVRNGKIIHDNTFKDGQGKFPNLEVLAVFQDGSMKTFKSDAHTAQEYIDMGVVNTYAFGPILVENGQLSEYMLRDEYYTFREPRCSIGMIEPHHYFLLVAKGRTSDSKGVYLTWLADKMLEKGVVEGFNLDGGGTAALMFMGKMLNKSTNTVRATTSITGFGNSDFVK
;
A
#
# COMPACT_ATOMS: atom_id res chain seq x y z
N MET A 1 -52.48 -58.38 15.40
CA MET A 1 -51.94 -57.35 16.34
C MET A 1 -50.40 -57.29 16.38
N ARG A 2 -49.66 -58.06 15.54
CA ARG A 2 -48.17 -58.14 15.57
C ARG A 2 -47.47 -57.15 14.64
N ASN A 3 -48.18 -56.62 13.66
CA ASN A 3 -47.53 -55.70 12.64
C ASN A 3 -47.58 -54.22 12.99
N LYS A 4 -48.35 -53.80 13.99
CA LYS A 4 -48.35 -52.35 14.41
C LYS A 4 -47.21 -51.99 15.31
N LYS A 5 -46.56 -52.91 16.03
CA LYS A 5 -45.42 -52.65 16.89
C LYS A 5 -44.06 -52.51 16.10
N ILE A 6 -43.99 -53.19 14.96
CA ILE A 6 -42.78 -53.11 14.10
C ILE A 6 -42.68 -51.75 13.38
N TRP A 7 -43.85 -51.21 13.00
CA TRP A 7 -43.89 -49.89 12.35
C TRP A 7 -43.52 -48.70 13.29
N LEU A 8 -43.90 -48.83 14.58
CA LEU A 8 -43.57 -47.85 15.60
C LEU A 8 -42.06 -47.83 15.95
N VAL A 9 -41.40 -48.99 15.92
CA VAL A 9 -39.94 -49.05 16.17
C VAL A 9 -39.15 -48.58 14.97
N LEU A 10 -39.60 -48.80 13.75
CA LEU A 10 -38.97 -48.28 12.53
C LEU A 10 -39.15 -46.76 12.38
N LEU A 11 -40.29 -46.21 12.82
CA LEU A 11 -40.53 -44.77 12.80
C LEU A 11 -39.68 -44.04 13.86
N SER A 12 -39.47 -44.67 15.04
CA SER A 12 -38.60 -44.09 16.08
C SER A 12 -37.11 -44.15 15.72
N LEU A 13 -36.68 -45.19 14.99
CA LEU A 13 -35.30 -45.27 14.49
C LEU A 13 -35.04 -44.30 13.30
N LEU A 14 -36.07 -44.03 12.49
CA LEU A 14 -35.96 -43.02 11.42
C LEU A 14 -35.95 -41.59 11.98
N PHE A 15 -36.65 -41.33 13.10
CA PHE A 15 -36.66 -40.02 13.74
C PHE A 15 -35.36 -39.71 14.53
N VAL A 16 -34.68 -40.75 15.06
CA VAL A 16 -33.36 -40.60 15.68
C VAL A 16 -32.25 -40.48 14.64
N ALA A 17 -32.43 -41.04 13.44
CA ALA A 17 -31.46 -40.84 12.34
C ALA A 17 -31.55 -39.48 11.66
N ILE A 18 -32.67 -38.75 11.78
CA ILE A 18 -32.86 -37.39 11.21
C ILE A 18 -32.33 -36.29 12.18
N LEU A 19 -32.18 -36.60 13.48
CA LEU A 19 -31.60 -35.68 14.47
C LEU A 19 -30.08 -35.83 14.63
N GLY A 20 -29.43 -36.72 13.91
CA GLY A 20 -28.01 -37.04 14.00
C GLY A 20 -27.13 -36.53 12.85
N VAL A 21 -27.70 -35.81 11.89
CA VAL A 21 -26.91 -35.12 10.84
C VAL A 21 -27.07 -33.63 11.05
N SER A 22 -26.59 -33.15 12.19
CA SER A 22 -26.03 -31.82 12.23
C SER A 22 -24.79 -31.90 11.33
N ALA A 23 -24.89 -31.39 10.12
CA ALA A 23 -23.75 -31.14 9.30
C ALA A 23 -22.75 -30.35 10.18
N LEU A 24 -21.66 -30.99 10.56
CA LEU A 24 -20.48 -30.29 10.98
C LEU A 24 -20.11 -29.43 9.78
N ALA A 25 -20.57 -28.19 9.75
CA ALA A 25 -19.96 -27.16 8.92
C ALA A 25 -18.49 -27.18 9.34
N GLU A 26 -17.63 -27.61 8.46
CA GLU A 26 -16.19 -27.56 8.67
C GLU A 26 -15.87 -26.09 9.00
N SER A 27 -15.42 -25.83 10.22
CA SER A 27 -15.12 -24.47 10.67
C SER A 27 -14.02 -23.91 9.78
N GLU A 28 -14.20 -22.69 9.28
CA GLU A 28 -13.26 -21.97 8.44
C GLU A 28 -11.94 -21.66 9.19
N TYR A 29 -11.91 -21.81 10.53
CA TYR A 29 -10.78 -21.47 11.39
C TYR A 29 -10.06 -22.73 11.90
N ARG A 30 -8.72 -22.75 11.79
CA ARG A 30 -7.91 -23.77 12.51
C ARG A 30 -7.75 -23.38 13.98
N THR A 31 -7.55 -24.35 14.85
CA THR A 31 -7.19 -24.12 16.25
C THR A 31 -5.81 -23.47 16.34
N LEU A 32 -5.68 -22.35 17.10
CA LEU A 32 -4.45 -21.62 17.33
C LEU A 32 -3.99 -21.78 18.79
N LYS A 33 -2.69 -22.06 18.97
CA LYS A 33 -2.07 -22.31 20.30
C LYS A 33 -0.64 -21.79 20.35
N LYS A 34 -0.04 -21.78 21.54
CA LYS A 34 1.33 -21.36 21.74
C LYS A 34 2.31 -22.06 20.80
N GLY A 35 3.12 -21.26 20.12
CA GLY A 35 4.10 -21.70 19.10
C GLY A 35 3.56 -21.63 17.68
N ASP A 36 2.28 -21.41 17.48
CA ASP A 36 1.73 -21.15 16.13
C ASP A 36 2.11 -19.75 15.67
N GLU A 37 2.25 -19.59 14.37
CA GLU A 37 2.50 -18.32 13.71
C GLU A 37 1.70 -18.23 12.40
N GLY A 38 1.47 -17.01 11.92
CA GLY A 38 0.82 -16.76 10.64
C GLY A 38 -0.23 -15.66 10.66
N LYS A 39 -0.79 -15.42 9.47
CA LYS A 39 -1.80 -14.36 9.24
C LYS A 39 -3.06 -14.52 10.11
N ASP A 40 -3.44 -15.72 10.40
CA ASP A 40 -4.58 -16.06 11.27
C ASP A 40 -4.31 -15.71 12.74
N VAL A 41 -3.11 -15.97 13.24
CA VAL A 41 -2.68 -15.51 14.58
C VAL A 41 -2.68 -13.98 14.63
N LEU A 42 -2.14 -13.30 13.62
CA LEU A 42 -2.14 -11.85 13.54
C LEU A 42 -3.56 -11.28 13.50
N ALA A 43 -4.45 -11.86 12.68
CA ALA A 43 -5.85 -11.45 12.59
C ALA A 43 -6.57 -11.58 13.92
N LEU A 44 -6.43 -12.73 14.61
CA LEU A 44 -7.00 -12.95 15.94
C LEU A 44 -6.51 -11.88 16.94
N LYS A 45 -5.20 -11.63 17.00
CA LYS A 45 -4.63 -10.66 17.95
C LYS A 45 -5.08 -9.23 17.66
N LYS A 46 -5.21 -8.83 16.39
CA LYS A 46 -5.77 -7.53 15.99
C LYS A 46 -7.23 -7.40 16.43
N ALA A 47 -8.05 -8.41 16.18
CA ALA A 47 -9.44 -8.41 16.65
C ALA A 47 -9.52 -8.33 18.18
N MET A 48 -8.67 -9.05 18.88
CA MET A 48 -8.57 -8.98 20.35
C MET A 48 -8.09 -7.61 20.87
N TYR A 49 -7.27 -6.87 20.12
CA TYR A 49 -6.93 -5.49 20.47
C TYR A 49 -8.17 -4.60 20.47
N TRP A 50 -9.01 -4.67 19.43
CA TRP A 50 -10.25 -3.91 19.36
C TRP A 50 -11.29 -4.29 20.42
N LEU A 51 -11.17 -5.49 20.97
CA LEU A 51 -11.93 -5.92 22.14
C LEU A 51 -11.29 -5.48 23.48
N GLY A 52 -10.11 -4.87 23.44
CA GLY A 52 -9.39 -4.37 24.61
C GLY A 52 -8.51 -5.38 25.34
N TYR A 53 -8.26 -6.55 24.74
CA TYR A 53 -7.40 -7.58 25.35
C TYR A 53 -5.90 -7.34 25.09
N PHE A 54 -5.55 -6.50 24.12
CA PHE A 54 -4.19 -5.99 23.91
C PHE A 54 -4.17 -4.49 24.09
N THR A 55 -3.06 -3.95 24.58
CA THR A 55 -2.88 -2.51 24.83
C THR A 55 -2.37 -1.75 23.59
N THR A 56 -1.94 -2.46 22.57
CA THR A 56 -1.47 -1.92 21.29
C THR A 56 -2.06 -2.71 20.12
N GLU A 57 -2.41 -2.03 19.05
CA GLU A 57 -2.80 -2.66 17.78
C GLU A 57 -1.61 -3.33 17.10
N ASN A 58 -0.40 -2.91 17.46
CA ASN A 58 0.85 -3.47 16.96
C ASN A 58 1.13 -4.81 17.60
N VAL A 59 0.60 -5.88 17.03
CA VAL A 59 0.74 -7.26 17.50
C VAL A 59 1.47 -8.10 16.45
N SER A 60 2.38 -8.96 16.90
CA SER A 60 3.09 -9.90 16.02
C SER A 60 2.19 -11.06 15.59
N ASP A 61 2.57 -11.76 14.54
CA ASP A 61 1.91 -12.96 14.02
C ASP A 61 2.23 -14.25 14.81
N GLN A 62 3.01 -14.13 15.92
CA GLN A 62 3.37 -15.25 16.78
C GLN A 62 2.38 -15.42 17.94
N TYR A 63 1.93 -16.64 18.16
CA TYR A 63 1.14 -17.03 19.33
C TYR A 63 2.08 -17.30 20.52
N ASN A 64 2.52 -16.25 21.17
CA ASN A 64 3.48 -16.30 22.28
C ASN A 64 2.79 -16.43 23.65
N GLY A 65 3.58 -16.38 24.75
CA GLY A 65 3.05 -16.47 26.13
C GLY A 65 2.04 -15.38 26.45
N THR A 66 2.29 -14.15 26.02
CA THR A 66 1.35 -13.03 26.19
C THR A 66 0.03 -13.30 25.47
N THR A 67 0.07 -13.88 24.27
CA THR A 67 -1.14 -14.26 23.54
C THR A 67 -1.96 -15.29 24.30
N VAL A 68 -1.31 -16.31 24.89
CA VAL A 68 -1.98 -17.31 25.75
C VAL A 68 -2.71 -16.62 26.89
N GLU A 69 -2.05 -15.74 27.65
CA GLU A 69 -2.66 -15.01 28.78
C GLU A 69 -3.87 -14.17 28.33
N ARG A 70 -3.76 -13.48 27.19
CA ARG A 70 -4.85 -12.66 26.66
C ARG A 70 -6.02 -13.48 26.15
N VAL A 71 -5.76 -14.65 25.56
CA VAL A 71 -6.80 -15.60 25.15
C VAL A 71 -7.50 -16.19 26.39
N MET A 72 -6.78 -16.56 27.45
CA MET A 72 -7.40 -17.00 28.71
C MET A 72 -8.31 -15.92 29.30
N MET A 73 -7.87 -14.67 29.29
CA MET A 73 -8.69 -13.54 29.76
C MET A 73 -9.95 -13.35 28.89
N LEU A 74 -9.83 -13.48 27.57
CA LEU A 74 -10.96 -13.45 26.64
C LEU A 74 -11.93 -14.60 26.93
N GLN A 75 -11.44 -15.83 27.07
CA GLN A 75 -12.23 -16.99 27.40
C GLN A 75 -13.00 -16.80 28.73
N LYS A 76 -12.31 -16.35 29.78
CA LYS A 76 -12.91 -16.04 31.07
C LYS A 76 -14.07 -15.05 30.95
N ASN A 77 -13.86 -13.93 30.26
CA ASN A 77 -14.85 -12.86 30.13
C ASN A 77 -16.08 -13.32 29.31
N ASN A 78 -15.93 -14.35 28.49
CA ASN A 78 -17.00 -14.94 27.69
C ASN A 78 -17.56 -16.24 28.27
N GLY A 79 -17.20 -16.60 29.50
CA GLY A 79 -17.71 -17.80 30.18
C GLY A 79 -17.21 -19.11 29.59
N MET A 80 -16.09 -19.10 28.92
CA MET A 80 -15.44 -20.27 28.32
C MET A 80 -14.34 -20.81 29.25
N GLU A 81 -13.92 -22.07 29.04
CA GLU A 81 -12.80 -22.66 29.77
C GLU A 81 -11.49 -21.95 29.45
N GLU A 82 -10.72 -21.54 30.46
CA GLU A 82 -9.49 -20.74 30.36
C GLU A 82 -8.30 -21.63 29.90
N THR A 83 -8.33 -22.15 28.70
CA THR A 83 -7.29 -23.03 28.12
C THR A 83 -6.12 -22.28 27.49
N GLY A 84 -6.32 -21.02 27.13
CA GLY A 84 -5.35 -20.24 26.36
C GLY A 84 -5.17 -20.73 24.91
N ILE A 85 -6.09 -21.56 24.43
CA ILE A 85 -6.14 -22.07 23.05
C ILE A 85 -7.30 -21.39 22.35
N ALA A 86 -7.04 -20.79 21.19
CA ALA A 86 -8.08 -20.17 20.36
C ALA A 86 -8.68 -21.22 19.44
N THR A 87 -9.75 -21.87 19.94
CA THR A 87 -10.53 -22.82 19.13
C THR A 87 -11.28 -22.11 18.02
N PRO A 88 -11.79 -22.83 17.01
CA PRO A 88 -12.66 -22.27 15.99
C PRO A 88 -13.83 -21.48 16.57
N GLU A 89 -14.49 -22.01 17.59
CA GLU A 89 -15.65 -21.39 18.24
C GLU A 89 -15.26 -20.04 18.90
N LEU A 90 -14.09 -19.97 19.54
CA LEU A 90 -13.59 -18.72 20.11
C LEU A 90 -13.26 -17.69 19.03
N GLN A 91 -12.65 -18.13 17.92
CA GLN A 91 -12.33 -17.27 16.80
C GLN A 91 -13.61 -16.72 16.14
N GLU A 92 -14.61 -17.56 15.94
CA GLU A 92 -15.92 -17.15 15.42
C GLU A 92 -16.59 -16.12 16.35
N LEU A 93 -16.53 -16.33 17.68
CA LEU A 93 -17.04 -15.37 18.67
C LEU A 93 -16.33 -14.02 18.56
N VAL A 94 -15.00 -14.03 18.38
CA VAL A 94 -14.18 -12.81 18.24
C VAL A 94 -14.50 -12.07 16.94
N PHE A 95 -14.52 -12.78 15.82
CA PHE A 95 -14.72 -12.18 14.50
C PHE A 95 -16.16 -11.79 14.20
N SER A 96 -17.15 -12.43 14.83
CA SER A 96 -18.55 -12.00 14.75
C SER A 96 -18.85 -10.72 15.56
N GLY A 97 -17.89 -10.23 16.34
CA GLY A 97 -18.08 -9.05 17.18
C GLY A 97 -18.93 -9.26 18.44
N ASN A 98 -19.30 -10.51 18.74
CA ASN A 98 -20.12 -10.86 19.90
C ASN A 98 -19.31 -11.09 21.18
N ALA A 99 -17.98 -11.12 21.09
CA ALA A 99 -17.11 -11.27 22.24
C ALA A 99 -17.19 -10.07 23.19
N VAL A 100 -17.15 -10.34 24.48
CA VAL A 100 -17.18 -9.31 25.53
C VAL A 100 -15.96 -8.38 25.39
N LYS A 101 -16.20 -7.07 25.35
CA LYS A 101 -15.15 -6.04 25.38
C LYS A 101 -14.70 -5.76 26.80
N THR A 102 -13.41 -5.43 26.97
CA THR A 102 -12.91 -4.94 28.25
C THR A 102 -13.10 -3.41 28.36
N ASP A 103 -12.99 -2.84 29.56
CA ASP A 103 -13.09 -1.40 29.81
C ASP A 103 -11.96 -0.60 29.11
N THR A 104 -10.89 -1.28 28.69
CA THR A 104 -9.74 -0.71 27.96
C THR A 104 -9.90 -0.78 26.46
N ALA A 105 -11.03 -1.29 25.96
CA ALA A 105 -11.29 -1.35 24.51
C ALA A 105 -11.24 0.08 23.91
N PRO A 106 -10.59 0.26 22.75
CA PRO A 106 -10.59 1.52 22.05
C PRO A 106 -12.03 2.01 21.79
N LYS A 107 -12.29 3.30 22.02
CA LYS A 107 -13.66 3.86 21.92
C LYS A 107 -14.20 3.92 20.48
N ALA A 108 -13.35 3.73 19.49
CA ALA A 108 -13.74 3.60 18.08
C ALA A 108 -13.29 2.21 17.62
N SER A 109 -14.21 1.30 17.52
CA SER A 109 -13.99 0.00 16.89
C SER A 109 -14.59 0.02 15.51
N PRO A 110 -13.84 -0.31 14.45
CA PRO A 110 -14.42 -1.13 13.43
C PRO A 110 -14.37 -2.57 13.95
N VAL A 111 -15.49 -3.07 14.47
CA VAL A 111 -15.77 -4.50 14.39
C VAL A 111 -15.57 -4.85 12.92
N PRO A 112 -14.83 -5.90 12.54
CA PRO A 112 -15.02 -6.52 11.26
C PRO A 112 -16.39 -7.22 11.30
N THR A 113 -17.43 -6.41 11.15
CA THR A 113 -18.67 -6.86 10.52
C THR A 113 -18.22 -7.42 9.17
N PRO A 114 -18.77 -8.53 8.64
CA PRO A 114 -18.59 -8.83 7.22
C PRO A 114 -18.91 -7.53 6.52
N SER A 115 -17.86 -6.95 5.95
CA SER A 115 -17.85 -5.56 5.52
C SER A 115 -19.17 -5.29 4.82
N PRO A 116 -20.05 -4.39 5.28
CA PRO A 116 -20.92 -3.76 4.33
C PRO A 116 -19.90 -3.28 3.31
N THR A 117 -20.02 -3.75 2.08
CA THR A 117 -19.21 -3.29 0.94
C THR A 117 -18.83 -1.86 1.27
N PRO A 118 -17.54 -1.52 1.53
CA PRO A 118 -17.21 -0.22 2.06
C PRO A 118 -17.96 0.77 1.19
N ILE A 119 -18.74 1.68 1.77
CA ILE A 119 -19.23 2.82 1.00
C ILE A 119 -17.92 3.42 0.51
N PRO A 120 -17.58 3.31 -0.80
CA PRO A 120 -16.28 3.74 -1.27
C PRO A 120 -16.11 5.16 -0.80
N PRO A 121 -14.96 5.52 -0.22
CA PRO A 121 -14.72 6.90 0.21
C PRO A 121 -15.13 7.79 -0.95
N LYS A 122 -15.80 8.91 -0.66
CA LYS A 122 -16.33 9.78 -1.71
C LYS A 122 -15.17 10.18 -2.64
N GLY A 123 -15.09 9.48 -3.74
CA GLY A 123 -14.19 9.76 -4.83
C GLY A 123 -14.83 10.66 -5.86
N PRO A 124 -14.17 10.97 -6.95
CA PRO A 124 -14.69 11.80 -8.02
C PRO A 124 -15.96 11.19 -8.60
N GLU A 125 -17.07 11.94 -8.56
CA GLU A 125 -18.38 11.52 -9.07
C GLU A 125 -18.60 11.92 -10.54
N ALA A 126 -17.88 12.97 -11.00
CA ALA A 126 -18.04 13.47 -12.37
C ALA A 126 -17.10 12.75 -13.33
N THR A 127 -17.66 12.18 -14.39
CA THR A 127 -16.89 11.69 -15.52
C THR A 127 -16.90 12.75 -16.62
N PRO A 128 -15.74 13.22 -17.08
CA PRO A 128 -15.69 14.17 -18.19
C PRO A 128 -16.20 13.53 -19.49
N SER A 129 -16.60 14.38 -20.45
CA SER A 129 -16.77 13.91 -21.82
C SER A 129 -15.38 13.57 -22.37
N MET A 130 -15.12 12.29 -22.54
CA MET A 130 -13.83 11.80 -23.02
C MET A 130 -13.75 11.94 -24.56
N PRO A 131 -12.56 12.28 -25.11
CA PRO A 131 -12.31 12.21 -26.56
C PRO A 131 -12.31 10.73 -27.00
N PRO A 132 -12.31 10.46 -28.32
CA PRO A 132 -12.06 9.12 -28.84
C PRO A 132 -10.72 8.56 -28.34
N LEU A 133 -10.75 7.32 -27.84
CA LEU A 133 -9.59 6.61 -27.31
C LEU A 133 -9.39 5.28 -28.06
N THR A 134 -8.14 4.79 -28.08
CA THR A 134 -7.79 3.44 -28.48
C THR A 134 -8.31 2.40 -27.47
N GLU A 135 -8.22 1.12 -27.79
CA GLU A 135 -8.59 0.04 -26.86
C GLU A 135 -7.70 0.05 -25.58
N GLU A 136 -6.46 0.52 -25.72
CA GLU A 136 -5.49 0.63 -24.61
C GLU A 136 -5.67 1.92 -23.79
N GLY A 137 -6.60 2.82 -24.19
CA GLY A 137 -6.93 4.04 -23.45
C GLY A 137 -6.09 5.27 -23.80
N PHE A 138 -5.35 5.26 -24.90
CA PHE A 138 -4.63 6.41 -25.45
C PHE A 138 -5.51 7.23 -26.40
N LEU A 139 -5.10 8.47 -26.72
CA LEU A 139 -5.80 9.27 -27.71
C LEU A 139 -5.76 8.57 -29.09
N ALA A 140 -6.93 8.39 -29.68
CA ALA A 140 -7.05 7.90 -31.05
C ALA A 140 -6.78 9.04 -32.04
N GLU A 141 -6.32 8.71 -33.27
CA GLU A 141 -6.06 9.69 -34.33
C GLU A 141 -7.28 10.57 -34.65
N GLU A 142 -8.48 9.99 -34.61
CA GLU A 142 -9.75 10.69 -34.84
C GLU A 142 -10.13 11.70 -33.74
N ALA A 143 -9.42 11.72 -32.62
CA ALA A 143 -9.59 12.75 -31.59
C ALA A 143 -9.20 14.15 -32.11
N GLY A 144 -8.30 14.23 -33.10
CA GLY A 144 -7.89 15.46 -33.75
C GLY A 144 -7.15 16.42 -32.82
N MET A 145 -6.55 15.91 -31.75
CA MET A 145 -5.77 16.67 -30.77
C MET A 145 -4.52 15.87 -30.35
N GLU A 146 -3.47 16.55 -29.96
CA GLU A 146 -2.21 15.92 -29.53
C GLU A 146 -2.25 15.52 -28.05
N GLU A 147 -2.98 16.29 -27.21
CA GLU A 147 -3.14 16.01 -25.80
C GLU A 147 -4.53 16.41 -25.30
N PHE A 148 -5.05 15.64 -24.35
CA PHE A 148 -6.28 15.91 -23.63
C PHE A 148 -5.98 16.15 -22.17
N VAL A 149 -6.44 17.29 -21.63
CA VAL A 149 -6.26 17.66 -20.21
C VAL A 149 -7.62 17.93 -19.59
N TYR A 150 -7.91 17.24 -18.48
CA TYR A 150 -9.08 17.52 -17.66
C TYR A 150 -8.67 17.74 -16.21
N ILE A 151 -9.10 18.85 -15.63
CA ILE A 151 -8.82 19.21 -14.24
C ILE A 151 -10.12 19.59 -13.56
N ASN A 152 -10.54 18.82 -12.58
CA ASN A 152 -11.64 19.15 -11.69
C ASN A 152 -11.20 19.00 -10.22
N GLU A 153 -10.68 20.08 -9.67
CA GLU A 153 -10.18 20.11 -8.28
C GLU A 153 -11.31 19.91 -7.26
N ALA A 154 -12.56 20.33 -7.58
CA ALA A 154 -13.70 20.18 -6.69
C ALA A 154 -14.04 18.70 -6.51
N ASP A 155 -14.16 17.97 -7.61
CA ASP A 155 -14.44 16.54 -7.60
C ASP A 155 -13.19 15.70 -7.33
N GLY A 156 -12.01 16.33 -7.36
CA GLY A 156 -10.73 15.63 -7.11
C GLY A 156 -10.35 14.69 -8.23
N ARG A 157 -10.46 15.13 -9.50
CA ARG A 157 -10.05 14.32 -10.64
C ARG A 157 -9.20 15.11 -11.63
N TRP A 158 -8.13 14.48 -12.07
CA TRP A 158 -7.18 15.03 -13.06
C TRP A 158 -6.87 13.95 -14.09
N ILE A 159 -6.98 14.29 -15.37
CA ILE A 159 -6.73 13.36 -16.47
C ILE A 159 -5.78 14.04 -17.45
N TYR A 160 -4.83 13.27 -17.95
CA TYR A 160 -3.96 13.65 -19.05
C TYR A 160 -3.78 12.48 -19.99
N ILE A 161 -4.05 12.67 -21.29
CA ILE A 161 -3.96 11.60 -22.28
C ILE A 161 -3.33 12.14 -23.56
N THR A 162 -2.39 11.37 -24.13
CA THR A 162 -1.85 11.53 -25.49
C THR A 162 -1.90 10.20 -26.22
N SER A 163 -1.28 10.09 -27.37
CA SER A 163 -1.12 8.83 -28.10
C SER A 163 -0.20 7.81 -27.41
N SER A 164 0.58 8.23 -26.37
CA SER A 164 1.60 7.37 -25.73
C SER A 164 1.55 7.34 -24.22
N ILE A 165 0.67 8.13 -23.61
CA ILE A 165 0.47 8.15 -22.15
C ILE A 165 -0.98 8.43 -21.80
N SER A 166 -1.48 7.73 -20.78
CA SER A 166 -2.77 7.97 -20.14
C SER A 166 -2.60 8.03 -18.63
N ILE A 167 -3.06 9.10 -18.01
CA ILE A 167 -3.02 9.34 -16.57
C ILE A 167 -4.43 9.66 -16.08
N ASP A 168 -4.97 8.86 -15.17
CA ASP A 168 -6.22 9.15 -14.43
C ASP A 168 -5.91 9.25 -12.94
N LEU A 169 -5.84 10.45 -12.41
CA LEU A 169 -5.54 10.73 -11.02
C LEU A 169 -6.80 11.13 -10.26
N LYS A 170 -7.04 10.50 -9.12
CA LYS A 170 -8.22 10.71 -8.28
C LYS A 170 -7.84 11.00 -6.84
N ARG A 171 -8.52 11.98 -6.23
CA ARG A 171 -8.45 12.26 -4.80
C ARG A 171 -9.61 11.58 -4.09
N TYR A 172 -9.30 10.93 -2.99
CA TYR A 172 -10.27 10.30 -2.10
C TYR A 172 -10.20 10.95 -0.71
N THR A 173 -11.34 10.94 -0.02
CA THR A 173 -11.45 11.48 1.33
C THR A 173 -12.27 10.52 2.19
N ASP A 174 -11.69 10.11 3.31
CA ASP A 174 -12.36 9.38 4.38
C ASP A 174 -12.40 10.29 5.62
N VAL A 175 -13.54 10.91 5.85
CA VAL A 175 -13.73 11.88 6.94
C VAL A 175 -13.68 11.19 8.30
N GLU A 176 -14.23 9.99 8.42
CA GLU A 176 -14.28 9.23 9.67
C GLU A 176 -12.88 8.87 10.17
N ASN A 177 -12.02 8.43 9.26
CA ASN A 177 -10.63 8.10 9.56
C ASN A 177 -9.67 9.28 9.48
N THR A 178 -10.16 10.47 9.13
CA THR A 178 -9.34 11.67 8.91
C THR A 178 -8.22 11.37 7.93
N LEU A 179 -8.59 11.03 6.69
CA LEU A 179 -7.67 10.57 5.66
C LEU A 179 -8.01 11.19 4.30
N VAL A 180 -6.99 11.70 3.62
CA VAL A 180 -7.05 12.16 2.23
C VAL A 180 -5.88 11.51 1.48
N TRP A 181 -6.19 10.89 0.34
CA TRP A 181 -5.16 10.28 -0.50
C TRP A 181 -5.49 10.45 -1.99
N PHE A 182 -4.51 10.14 -2.80
CA PHE A 182 -4.58 10.21 -4.26
C PHE A 182 -4.17 8.87 -4.83
N GLU A 183 -4.94 8.40 -5.80
CA GLU A 183 -4.65 7.22 -6.60
C GLU A 183 -4.42 7.67 -8.04
N GLY A 184 -3.33 7.22 -8.65
CA GLY A 184 -3.03 7.46 -10.05
C GLY A 184 -2.94 6.15 -10.80
N ASP A 185 -3.73 6.03 -11.85
CA ASP A 185 -3.70 4.95 -12.83
C ASP A 185 -2.97 5.47 -14.06
N ILE A 186 -1.83 4.86 -14.41
CA ILE A 186 -0.90 5.41 -15.39
C ILE A 186 -0.52 4.35 -16.39
N HIS A 187 -0.85 4.57 -17.65
CA HIS A 187 -0.41 3.75 -18.77
C HIS A 187 0.57 4.54 -19.63
N THR A 188 1.66 3.90 -20.03
CA THR A 188 2.70 4.50 -20.87
C THR A 188 3.04 3.58 -22.06
N THR A 189 3.85 4.08 -22.96
CA THR A 189 4.52 3.28 -23.98
C THR A 189 6.04 3.50 -23.87
N ASP A 190 6.83 2.81 -24.69
CA ASP A 190 8.29 3.04 -24.80
C ASP A 190 8.63 4.48 -25.18
N GLU A 191 7.73 5.21 -25.84
CA GLU A 191 7.93 6.61 -26.24
C GLU A 191 7.84 7.58 -25.04
N THR A 192 7.09 7.20 -24.00
CA THR A 192 6.88 8.06 -22.82
C THR A 192 7.18 7.28 -21.52
N PRO A 193 8.45 6.88 -21.29
CA PRO A 193 8.81 6.10 -20.12
C PRO A 193 8.75 6.93 -18.84
N MET A 194 8.65 6.26 -17.69
CA MET A 194 8.88 6.88 -16.39
C MET A 194 10.30 7.44 -16.30
N THR A 195 10.43 8.76 -16.08
CA THR A 195 11.70 9.49 -16.16
C THR A 195 12.06 10.12 -14.82
N ALA A 196 13.34 10.09 -14.46
CA ALA A 196 13.88 10.81 -13.30
C ALA A 196 14.44 12.18 -13.72
N TYR A 197 14.04 13.24 -12.99
CA TYR A 197 14.49 14.61 -13.22
C TYR A 197 15.35 15.06 -12.05
N LEU A 198 16.63 15.29 -12.32
CA LEU A 198 17.66 15.58 -11.33
C LEU A 198 17.80 17.10 -11.11
N SER A 199 17.99 17.53 -9.86
CA SER A 199 18.32 18.91 -9.52
C SER A 199 19.72 19.32 -9.98
N ASN A 200 20.58 18.35 -10.27
CA ASN A 200 21.92 18.54 -10.85
C ASN A 200 22.19 17.45 -11.90
N PRO A 201 21.74 17.63 -13.15
CA PRO A 201 21.88 16.62 -14.21
C PRO A 201 23.33 16.32 -14.58
N ASP A 202 24.27 17.24 -14.31
CA ASP A 202 25.69 17.05 -14.56
C ASP A 202 26.40 16.22 -13.48
N GLY A 203 25.66 15.83 -12.43
CA GLY A 203 25.94 14.68 -11.60
C GLY A 203 27.15 14.74 -10.68
N LYS A 204 27.51 15.88 -10.09
CA LYS A 204 28.45 15.88 -8.96
C LYS A 204 27.70 15.92 -7.63
N TYR A 205 27.42 14.76 -7.08
CA TYR A 205 27.00 14.58 -5.70
C TYR A 205 28.21 14.11 -4.86
N PRO A 206 28.36 14.49 -3.55
CA PRO A 206 27.51 15.36 -2.78
C PRO A 206 27.76 16.83 -3.11
N GLY A 207 26.70 17.61 -3.09
CA GLY A 207 26.73 19.05 -3.23
C GLY A 207 25.40 19.63 -2.74
N LYS A 208 25.29 20.93 -2.65
CA LYS A 208 24.04 21.62 -2.32
C LYS A 208 23.04 21.59 -3.49
N ALA A 209 23.00 20.47 -4.19
CA ALA A 209 22.17 20.27 -5.36
C ALA A 209 20.75 19.83 -4.94
N TYR A 210 20.06 20.70 -4.23
CA TYR A 210 18.66 20.54 -3.91
C TYR A 210 17.82 21.56 -4.65
N ALA A 211 16.71 21.15 -5.19
CA ALA A 211 15.70 22.03 -5.76
C ALA A 211 14.33 21.79 -5.14
N ASN A 212 13.49 22.80 -5.18
CA ASN A 212 12.09 22.60 -4.85
C ASN A 212 11.47 21.65 -5.89
N PRO A 213 10.78 20.58 -5.51
CA PRO A 213 10.21 19.62 -6.44
C PRO A 213 9.23 20.25 -7.44
N MET A 214 8.50 21.30 -7.05
CA MET A 214 7.67 22.09 -7.98
C MET A 214 8.49 22.80 -9.05
N THR A 215 9.65 23.34 -8.68
CA THR A 215 10.57 23.99 -9.63
C THR A 215 11.09 22.97 -10.64
N LEU A 216 11.54 21.79 -10.16
CA LEU A 216 11.97 20.71 -11.05
C LEU A 216 10.86 20.26 -12.01
N ALA A 217 9.63 20.08 -11.51
CA ALA A 217 8.50 19.68 -12.36
C ALA A 217 8.20 20.73 -13.44
N ARG A 218 8.21 22.02 -13.09
CA ARG A 218 7.93 23.12 -14.04
C ARG A 218 9.05 23.34 -15.04
N GLU A 219 10.29 23.38 -14.61
CA GLU A 219 11.46 23.60 -15.48
C GLU A 219 11.62 22.47 -16.51
N ASN A 220 11.19 21.26 -16.16
CA ASN A 220 11.20 20.09 -17.05
C ASN A 220 9.82 19.81 -17.67
N GLN A 221 8.84 20.68 -17.48
CA GLN A 221 7.49 20.58 -18.06
C GLN A 221 6.79 19.23 -17.77
N VAL A 222 7.04 18.64 -16.60
CA VAL A 222 6.53 17.31 -16.21
C VAL A 222 5.05 17.38 -15.88
N VAL A 223 4.24 16.56 -16.55
CA VAL A 223 2.78 16.51 -16.36
C VAL A 223 2.41 15.98 -15.00
N LEU A 224 2.84 14.77 -14.66
CA LEU A 224 2.65 14.13 -13.36
C LEU A 224 4.01 13.85 -12.75
N ALA A 225 4.25 14.34 -11.55
CA ALA A 225 5.50 14.08 -10.84
C ALA A 225 5.26 13.77 -9.36
N ILE A 226 6.13 12.93 -8.81
CA ILE A 226 6.23 12.62 -7.39
C ILE A 226 7.66 12.83 -6.90
N THR A 227 7.80 13.06 -5.61
CA THR A 227 9.11 12.91 -4.96
C THR A 227 9.48 11.43 -4.86
N ASP A 228 10.76 11.16 -4.99
CA ASP A 228 11.31 9.81 -5.05
C ASP A 228 11.99 9.36 -3.73
N ASP A 229 13.16 8.77 -3.78
CA ASP A 229 13.89 8.23 -2.63
C ASP A 229 14.72 9.27 -1.86
N HIS A 230 14.76 10.55 -2.31
CA HIS A 230 15.47 11.65 -1.67
C HIS A 230 16.91 11.28 -1.22
N PHE A 231 17.67 10.61 -2.07
CA PHE A 231 18.97 10.04 -1.76
C PHE A 231 20.01 11.07 -1.29
N GLY A 232 19.92 12.31 -1.74
CA GLY A 232 20.90 13.35 -1.42
C GLY A 232 20.94 13.74 0.06
N ASP A 233 19.81 13.67 0.78
CA ASP A 233 19.77 13.96 2.22
C ASP A 233 20.60 12.91 2.99
N ARG A 234 20.48 11.65 2.61
CA ARG A 234 21.29 10.57 3.17
C ARG A 234 22.77 10.73 2.84
N TRP A 235 23.08 11.18 1.65
CA TRP A 235 24.46 11.44 1.22
C TRP A 235 25.12 12.55 2.04
N ASN A 236 24.43 13.69 2.16
CA ASN A 236 24.95 14.83 2.91
C ASN A 236 24.99 14.58 4.42
N GLY A 237 24.13 13.74 4.96
CA GLY A 237 24.13 13.32 6.36
C GLY A 237 25.21 12.31 6.73
N GLY A 238 26.09 11.94 5.78
CA GLY A 238 27.11 10.89 5.99
C GLY A 238 26.53 9.49 6.09
N VAL A 239 25.28 9.33 5.69
CA VAL A 239 24.57 8.04 5.62
C VAL A 239 24.72 7.49 4.19
N ARG A 240 24.77 6.18 4.05
CA ARG A 240 24.86 5.53 2.72
C ARG A 240 23.62 5.82 1.88
N PRO A 241 23.73 6.39 0.67
CA PRO A 241 22.57 6.71 -0.16
C PRO A 241 21.87 5.48 -0.74
N GLY A 242 22.53 4.34 -0.83
CA GLY A 242 22.09 3.15 -1.54
C GLY A 242 22.59 3.09 -2.98
N VAL A 243 22.07 2.19 -3.76
CA VAL A 243 22.38 2.05 -5.19
C VAL A 243 21.47 3.01 -5.98
N ILE A 244 22.05 4.01 -6.61
CA ILE A 244 21.35 5.07 -7.32
C ILE A 244 21.74 5.08 -8.79
N VAL A 245 20.82 4.67 -9.64
CA VAL A 245 20.88 4.81 -11.10
C VAL A 245 19.75 5.74 -11.53
N ARG A 246 20.02 6.70 -12.39
CA ARG A 246 19.02 7.62 -12.95
C ARG A 246 19.23 7.76 -14.44
N ASN A 247 18.18 7.43 -15.22
CA ASN A 247 18.17 7.48 -16.68
C ASN A 247 19.41 6.80 -17.30
N GLY A 248 19.74 5.59 -16.82
CA GLY A 248 20.89 4.80 -17.27
C GLY A 248 22.26 5.29 -16.80
N LYS A 249 22.35 6.31 -15.93
CA LYS A 249 23.61 6.79 -15.36
C LYS A 249 23.77 6.36 -13.91
N ILE A 250 24.92 5.81 -13.56
CA ILE A 250 25.28 5.52 -12.18
C ILE A 250 25.59 6.83 -11.45
N ILE A 251 24.80 7.13 -10.42
CA ILE A 251 25.02 8.28 -9.54
C ILE A 251 25.80 7.82 -8.30
N HIS A 252 25.40 6.69 -7.72
CA HIS A 252 26.06 6.14 -6.55
C HIS A 252 25.92 4.62 -6.54
N ASP A 253 27.00 3.96 -6.12
CA ASP A 253 27.06 2.50 -6.02
C ASP A 253 27.52 2.10 -4.61
N ASN A 254 26.57 1.98 -3.69
CA ASN A 254 26.88 1.53 -2.34
C ASN A 254 25.78 0.60 -1.87
N THR A 255 26.05 -0.67 -1.97
CA THR A 255 25.17 -1.72 -1.43
C THR A 255 25.15 -1.63 0.10
N PHE A 256 23.96 -1.80 0.66
CA PHE A 256 23.72 -1.77 2.09
C PHE A 256 23.24 -3.15 2.52
N LYS A 257 23.95 -3.80 3.43
CA LYS A 257 23.54 -5.12 3.89
C LYS A 257 22.23 -5.03 4.67
N ASP A 258 21.28 -5.85 4.27
CA ASP A 258 20.00 -5.99 4.97
C ASP A 258 20.25 -6.33 6.45
N GLY A 259 19.42 -5.78 7.33
CA GLY A 259 19.50 -6.01 8.78
C GLY A 259 20.48 -5.15 9.55
N GLN A 260 21.10 -4.11 8.97
CA GLN A 260 21.90 -3.14 9.74
C GLN A 260 21.07 -2.11 10.52
N GLY A 261 19.75 -2.32 10.60
CA GLY A 261 18.93 -1.82 11.69
C GLY A 261 18.58 -0.33 11.69
N LYS A 262 18.59 0.36 10.54
CA LYS A 262 18.10 1.75 10.48
C LYS A 262 17.17 1.92 9.28
N PHE A 263 15.97 2.42 9.55
CA PHE A 263 15.07 2.89 8.50
C PHE A 263 15.65 4.14 7.80
N PRO A 264 15.59 4.24 6.44
CA PRO A 264 15.15 3.21 5.51
C PRO A 264 16.19 2.07 5.35
N ASN A 265 15.71 0.85 5.07
CA ASN A 265 16.58 -0.31 4.85
C ASN A 265 17.31 -0.26 3.51
N LEU A 266 16.95 0.70 2.65
CA LEU A 266 17.50 0.92 1.31
C LEU A 266 17.28 -0.25 0.35
N GLU A 267 16.17 -0.98 0.52
CA GLU A 267 15.68 -1.87 -0.54
C GLU A 267 15.57 -1.07 -1.85
N VAL A 268 15.63 -1.75 -2.96
CA VAL A 268 15.70 -1.14 -4.28
C VAL A 268 14.47 -1.46 -5.09
N LEU A 269 13.83 -0.43 -5.64
CA LEU A 269 12.93 -0.55 -6.77
C LEU A 269 13.74 -0.29 -8.04
N ALA A 270 13.86 -1.28 -8.90
CA ALA A 270 14.47 -1.18 -10.22
C ALA A 270 13.40 -1.01 -11.29
N VAL A 271 13.58 -0.04 -12.17
CA VAL A 271 12.74 0.22 -13.35
C VAL A 271 13.55 -0.11 -14.58
N PHE A 272 13.03 -0.99 -15.41
CA PHE A 272 13.68 -1.49 -16.61
C PHE A 272 13.27 -0.68 -17.84
N GLN A 273 14.08 -0.81 -18.89
CA GLN A 273 13.84 -0.11 -20.16
C GLN A 273 12.54 -0.53 -20.84
N ASP A 274 12.07 -1.76 -20.62
CA ASP A 274 10.81 -2.31 -21.13
C ASP A 274 9.57 -1.91 -20.32
N GLY A 275 9.69 -0.92 -19.44
CA GLY A 275 8.60 -0.46 -18.58
C GLY A 275 8.28 -1.37 -17.41
N SER A 276 8.98 -2.48 -17.23
CA SER A 276 8.78 -3.35 -16.08
C SER A 276 9.45 -2.79 -14.82
N MET A 277 8.97 -3.24 -13.66
CA MET A 277 9.55 -2.96 -12.34
C MET A 277 9.84 -4.26 -11.60
N LYS A 278 10.90 -4.24 -10.79
CA LYS A 278 11.22 -5.32 -9.88
C LYS A 278 11.80 -4.76 -8.58
N THR A 279 11.42 -5.38 -7.47
CA THR A 279 11.94 -5.03 -6.15
C THR A 279 13.08 -5.96 -5.76
N PHE A 280 14.06 -5.42 -5.04
CA PHE A 280 15.26 -6.16 -4.61
C PHE A 280 15.66 -5.76 -3.19
N LYS A 281 16.35 -6.67 -2.50
CA LYS A 281 17.04 -6.36 -1.25
C LYS A 281 18.17 -5.36 -1.49
N SER A 282 18.51 -4.60 -0.46
CA SER A 282 19.49 -3.50 -0.54
C SER A 282 20.89 -3.90 -1.01
N ASP A 283 21.29 -5.17 -0.84
CA ASP A 283 22.61 -5.70 -1.22
C ASP A 283 22.54 -6.73 -2.36
N ALA A 284 21.43 -6.78 -3.10
CA ALA A 284 21.23 -7.76 -4.15
C ALA A 284 22.19 -7.59 -5.33
N HIS A 285 22.37 -6.33 -5.78
CA HIS A 285 23.18 -6.02 -6.96
C HIS A 285 23.92 -4.69 -6.79
N THR A 286 25.05 -4.56 -7.49
CA THR A 286 25.75 -3.30 -7.72
C THR A 286 25.02 -2.45 -8.77
N ALA A 287 25.35 -1.16 -8.85
CA ALA A 287 24.78 -0.27 -9.86
C ALA A 287 25.09 -0.74 -11.29
N GLN A 288 26.30 -1.28 -11.53
CA GLN A 288 26.68 -1.78 -12.84
C GLN A 288 25.87 -3.04 -13.20
N GLU A 289 25.68 -3.98 -12.26
CA GLU A 289 24.85 -5.17 -12.51
C GLU A 289 23.40 -4.79 -12.85
N TYR A 290 22.82 -3.77 -12.19
CA TYR A 290 21.51 -3.25 -12.57
C TYR A 290 21.49 -2.71 -14.02
N ILE A 291 22.50 -1.93 -14.42
CA ILE A 291 22.63 -1.45 -15.81
C ILE A 291 22.71 -2.62 -16.79
N ASP A 292 23.55 -3.63 -16.48
CA ASP A 292 23.74 -4.81 -17.33
C ASP A 292 22.46 -5.65 -17.46
N MET A 293 21.56 -5.57 -16.47
CA MET A 293 20.22 -6.17 -16.52
C MET A 293 19.20 -5.37 -17.33
N GLY A 294 19.55 -4.16 -17.81
CA GLY A 294 18.64 -3.26 -18.53
C GLY A 294 17.85 -2.30 -17.65
N VAL A 295 18.28 -2.10 -16.40
CA VAL A 295 17.66 -1.14 -15.49
C VAL A 295 18.08 0.28 -15.86
N VAL A 296 17.09 1.17 -15.97
CA VAL A 296 17.31 2.60 -16.28
C VAL A 296 17.20 3.48 -15.04
N ASN A 297 16.42 3.08 -14.02
CA ASN A 297 16.32 3.79 -12.75
C ASN A 297 16.32 2.81 -11.58
N THR A 298 17.00 3.16 -10.49
CA THR A 298 16.86 2.48 -9.19
C THR A 298 16.47 3.48 -8.13
N TYR A 299 15.51 3.15 -7.29
CA TYR A 299 15.10 3.95 -6.14
C TYR A 299 15.42 3.17 -4.87
N ALA A 300 16.33 3.71 -4.05
CA ALA A 300 16.77 3.06 -2.82
C ALA A 300 16.14 3.70 -1.59
N PHE A 301 15.07 3.11 -1.08
CA PHE A 301 14.38 3.60 0.13
C PHE A 301 13.70 2.45 0.87
N GLY A 302 12.51 2.06 0.44
CA GLY A 302 11.73 0.97 1.05
C GLY A 302 10.82 1.40 2.20
N PRO A 303 10.14 0.44 2.81
CA PRO A 303 10.22 -0.99 2.48
C PRO A 303 9.52 -1.37 1.19
N ILE A 304 9.83 -2.56 0.69
CA ILE A 304 9.03 -3.23 -0.33
C ILE A 304 7.64 -3.47 0.26
N LEU A 305 6.59 -3.03 -0.43
CA LEU A 305 5.19 -3.17 0.00
C LEU A 305 4.56 -4.45 -0.54
N VAL A 306 4.72 -4.66 -1.84
CA VAL A 306 4.22 -5.81 -2.58
C VAL A 306 5.34 -6.39 -3.41
N GLU A 307 5.50 -7.71 -3.40
CA GLU A 307 6.48 -8.46 -4.16
C GLU A 307 5.80 -9.65 -4.84
N ASN A 308 5.93 -9.77 -6.17
CA ASN A 308 5.29 -10.84 -6.96
C ASN A 308 3.77 -10.97 -6.69
N GLY A 309 3.04 -9.86 -6.53
CA GLY A 309 1.60 -9.83 -6.28
C GLY A 309 1.18 -10.30 -4.88
N GLN A 310 2.11 -10.35 -3.95
CA GLN A 310 1.85 -10.73 -2.56
C GLN A 310 2.36 -9.66 -1.60
N LEU A 311 1.81 -9.64 -0.39
CA LEU A 311 2.31 -8.78 0.68
C LEU A 311 3.78 -9.13 0.97
N SER A 312 4.66 -8.12 0.91
CA SER A 312 6.07 -8.31 1.18
C SER A 312 6.32 -8.77 2.63
N GLU A 313 7.35 -9.61 2.83
CA GLU A 313 7.80 -10.03 4.17
C GLU A 313 8.15 -8.85 5.09
N TYR A 314 8.58 -7.71 4.52
CA TYR A 314 8.89 -6.49 5.25
C TYR A 314 7.66 -5.88 5.93
N MET A 315 6.46 -6.09 5.38
CA MET A 315 5.22 -5.61 5.98
C MET A 315 4.79 -6.40 7.21
N LEU A 316 5.47 -7.50 7.48
CA LEU A 316 5.26 -8.32 8.68
C LEU A 316 6.15 -7.89 9.86
N ARG A 317 7.04 -6.91 9.68
CA ARG A 317 7.93 -6.39 10.73
C ARG A 317 7.24 -5.29 11.52
N ASP A 318 7.26 -5.40 12.85
CA ASP A 318 6.57 -4.47 13.78
C ASP A 318 6.99 -3.01 13.62
N GLU A 319 8.21 -2.75 13.20
CA GLU A 319 8.80 -1.40 13.06
C GLU A 319 8.10 -0.54 11.99
N TYR A 320 7.41 -1.14 11.02
CA TYR A 320 6.76 -0.42 9.92
C TYR A 320 5.31 -0.01 10.21
N TYR A 321 4.75 -0.41 11.36
CA TYR A 321 3.34 -0.20 11.68
C TYR A 321 3.08 1.02 12.59
N THR A 322 4.12 1.61 13.18
CA THR A 322 3.98 2.45 14.37
C THR A 322 3.48 3.86 14.12
N PHE A 323 3.56 4.40 12.90
CA PHE A 323 3.22 5.80 12.65
C PHE A 323 2.41 6.03 11.38
N ARG A 324 1.35 6.82 11.52
CA ARG A 324 0.63 7.41 10.39
C ARG A 324 1.40 8.64 9.92
N GLU A 325 1.78 8.62 8.64
CA GLU A 325 2.58 9.68 8.03
C GLU A 325 2.08 10.01 6.62
N PRO A 326 2.41 11.21 6.09
CA PRO A 326 2.33 11.42 4.65
C PRO A 326 3.20 10.38 3.95
N ARG A 327 2.68 9.73 2.91
CA ARG A 327 3.38 8.66 2.21
C ARG A 327 3.34 8.90 0.71
N CYS A 328 4.40 8.45 0.04
CA CYS A 328 4.51 8.40 -1.40
C CYS A 328 4.93 6.99 -1.80
N SER A 329 4.22 6.39 -2.72
CA SER A 329 4.48 5.02 -3.15
C SER A 329 4.06 4.82 -4.60
N ILE A 330 4.72 3.88 -5.27
CA ILE A 330 4.46 3.50 -6.65
C ILE A 330 4.53 1.99 -6.77
N GLY A 331 3.77 1.42 -7.70
CA GLY A 331 3.82 0.02 -8.05
C GLY A 331 3.50 -0.22 -9.51
N MET A 332 3.78 -1.42 -9.97
CA MET A 332 3.48 -1.91 -11.30
C MET A 332 2.39 -2.97 -11.22
N ILE A 333 1.39 -2.87 -12.10
CA ILE A 333 0.38 -3.90 -12.33
C ILE A 333 0.88 -4.86 -13.42
N GLU A 334 1.36 -4.30 -14.52
CA GLU A 334 2.04 -4.97 -15.62
C GLU A 334 3.03 -3.98 -16.27
N PRO A 335 3.95 -4.39 -17.13
CA PRO A 335 4.86 -3.47 -17.81
C PRO A 335 4.08 -2.33 -18.46
N HIS A 336 4.57 -1.08 -18.29
CA HIS A 336 3.92 0.16 -18.73
C HIS A 336 2.59 0.53 -18.05
N HIS A 337 2.09 -0.27 -17.10
CA HIS A 337 0.92 0.04 -16.30
C HIS A 337 1.29 0.20 -14.83
N TYR A 338 1.23 1.42 -14.32
CA TYR A 338 1.68 1.77 -12.99
C TYR A 338 0.52 2.28 -12.13
N PHE A 339 0.59 1.97 -10.85
CA PHE A 339 -0.30 2.50 -9.83
C PHE A 339 0.46 3.39 -8.86
N LEU A 340 0.05 4.65 -8.79
CA LEU A 340 0.58 5.63 -7.86
C LEU A 340 -0.34 5.80 -6.66
N LEU A 341 0.22 5.81 -5.45
CA LEU A 341 -0.55 6.02 -4.23
C LEU A 341 0.15 7.02 -3.32
N VAL A 342 -0.45 8.19 -3.15
CA VAL A 342 0.09 9.26 -2.30
C VAL A 342 -0.91 9.65 -1.23
N ALA A 343 -0.54 9.48 0.04
CA ALA A 343 -1.37 9.89 1.17
C ALA A 343 -0.90 11.23 1.73
N LYS A 344 -1.84 12.16 1.87
CA LYS A 344 -1.67 13.39 2.63
C LYS A 344 -1.58 13.07 4.12
N GLY A 345 -0.91 13.89 4.91
CA GLY A 345 -0.87 13.69 6.36
C GLY A 345 -0.32 14.89 7.11
N ARG A 346 -0.27 14.80 8.44
CA ARG A 346 0.15 15.87 9.35
C ARG A 346 -0.69 17.15 9.22
N THR A 347 -1.96 17.01 8.83
CA THR A 347 -2.92 18.11 8.65
C THR A 347 -4.21 17.81 9.40
N SER A 348 -5.08 18.81 9.56
CA SER A 348 -6.35 18.63 10.25
C SER A 348 -7.32 17.70 9.51
N ASP A 349 -7.22 17.64 8.19
CA ASP A 349 -8.06 16.83 7.30
C ASP A 349 -7.44 15.46 6.95
N SER A 350 -6.14 15.25 7.26
CA SER A 350 -5.49 13.95 7.05
C SER A 350 -4.36 13.72 8.04
N LYS A 351 -4.44 12.61 8.78
CA LYS A 351 -3.40 12.17 9.71
C LYS A 351 -2.27 11.38 9.03
N GLY A 352 -2.44 11.00 7.76
CA GLY A 352 -1.54 10.09 7.06
C GLY A 352 -1.94 8.63 7.25
N VAL A 353 -1.12 7.73 6.73
CA VAL A 353 -1.39 6.28 6.70
C VAL A 353 -0.21 5.47 7.21
N TYR A 354 -0.49 4.25 7.64
CA TYR A 354 0.50 3.22 7.91
C TYR A 354 1.01 2.62 6.58
N LEU A 355 2.20 2.04 6.60
CA LEU A 355 2.75 1.36 5.41
C LEU A 355 1.93 0.14 5.00
N THR A 356 1.35 -0.58 5.97
CA THR A 356 0.44 -1.69 5.68
C THR A 356 -0.79 -1.28 4.91
N TRP A 357 -1.36 -0.11 5.23
CA TRP A 357 -2.49 0.42 4.48
C TRP A 357 -2.13 0.67 3.01
N LEU A 358 -0.90 1.17 2.73
CA LEU A 358 -0.42 1.33 1.35
C LEU A 358 -0.34 -0.02 0.63
N ALA A 359 0.26 -1.02 1.30
CA ALA A 359 0.41 -2.35 0.74
C ALA A 359 -0.93 -3.02 0.44
N ASP A 360 -1.89 -2.92 1.38
CA ASP A 360 -3.25 -3.45 1.20
C ASP A 360 -3.94 -2.77 0.00
N LYS A 361 -3.83 -1.45 -0.12
CA LYS A 361 -4.40 -0.69 -1.26
C LYS A 361 -3.77 -1.08 -2.60
N MET A 362 -2.46 -1.30 -2.63
CA MET A 362 -1.78 -1.75 -3.83
C MET A 362 -2.22 -3.16 -4.24
N LEU A 363 -2.37 -4.08 -3.28
CA LEU A 363 -2.88 -5.43 -3.56
C LEU A 363 -4.34 -5.40 -4.08
N GLU A 364 -5.21 -4.56 -3.50
CA GLU A 364 -6.58 -4.35 -3.98
C GLU A 364 -6.64 -3.90 -5.46
N LYS A 365 -5.59 -3.21 -5.94
CA LYS A 365 -5.47 -2.71 -7.32
C LYS A 365 -4.75 -3.68 -8.27
N GLY A 366 -4.32 -4.83 -7.77
CA GLY A 366 -3.62 -5.82 -8.60
C GLY A 366 -2.13 -5.52 -8.83
N VAL A 367 -1.53 -4.64 -8.02
CA VAL A 367 -0.09 -4.35 -8.09
C VAL A 367 0.71 -5.63 -7.82
N VAL A 368 1.69 -5.91 -8.68
CA VAL A 368 2.57 -7.07 -8.56
C VAL A 368 3.93 -6.71 -7.95
N GLU A 369 4.42 -5.50 -8.17
CA GLU A 369 5.63 -4.95 -7.52
C GLU A 369 5.27 -3.56 -6.96
N GLY A 370 5.33 -3.39 -5.64
CA GLY A 370 4.92 -2.17 -4.94
C GLY A 370 5.98 -1.68 -3.95
N PHE A 371 6.27 -0.38 -3.95
CA PHE A 371 7.40 0.19 -3.23
C PHE A 371 7.06 1.51 -2.53
N ASN A 372 7.53 1.65 -1.29
CA ASN A 372 7.43 2.90 -0.56
C ASN A 372 8.63 3.81 -0.87
N LEU A 373 8.34 5.04 -1.25
CA LEU A 373 9.30 6.11 -1.46
C LEU A 373 9.40 7.01 -0.23
N ASP A 374 10.27 8.05 -0.26
CA ASP A 374 10.39 8.96 0.87
C ASP A 374 9.07 9.70 1.13
N GLY A 375 8.71 9.76 2.38
CA GLY A 375 7.46 10.29 2.88
C GLY A 375 7.61 11.53 3.76
N GLY A 376 6.66 11.71 4.69
CA GLY A 376 6.70 12.82 5.64
C GLY A 376 6.70 14.19 4.96
N GLY A 377 7.66 15.04 5.30
CA GLY A 377 7.81 16.38 4.71
C GLY A 377 8.29 16.39 3.25
N THR A 378 8.72 15.25 2.72
CA THR A 378 9.18 15.09 1.34
C THR A 378 8.04 14.67 0.41
N ALA A 379 7.02 13.95 0.91
CA ALA A 379 5.92 13.45 0.10
C ALA A 379 5.26 14.58 -0.72
N ALA A 380 5.42 14.55 -2.03
CA ALA A 380 4.86 15.51 -2.96
C ALA A 380 4.27 14.82 -4.17
N LEU A 381 3.09 15.29 -4.57
CA LEU A 381 2.38 14.90 -5.78
C LEU A 381 2.06 16.16 -6.56
N MET A 382 2.52 16.22 -7.79
CA MET A 382 2.40 17.39 -8.66
C MET A 382 1.73 17.00 -9.96
N PHE A 383 0.79 17.80 -10.40
CA PHE A 383 0.12 17.64 -11.69
C PHE A 383 0.03 18.98 -12.41
N MET A 384 0.47 19.04 -13.66
CA MET A 384 0.49 20.24 -14.50
C MET A 384 1.07 21.47 -13.77
N GLY A 385 2.21 21.27 -13.08
CA GLY A 385 2.90 22.31 -12.35
C GLY A 385 2.24 22.78 -11.06
N LYS A 386 1.23 22.05 -10.54
CA LYS A 386 0.56 22.33 -9.25
C LYS A 386 0.78 21.21 -8.25
N MET A 387 1.02 21.58 -6.98
CA MET A 387 1.08 20.63 -5.86
C MET A 387 -0.33 20.25 -5.44
N LEU A 388 -0.64 18.95 -5.38
CA LEU A 388 -1.96 18.43 -5.03
C LEU A 388 -2.08 18.02 -3.56
N ASN A 389 -1.03 17.43 -2.98
CA ASN A 389 -1.08 16.84 -1.65
C ASN A 389 -0.38 17.67 -0.57
N LYS A 390 -0.54 18.96 -0.52
CA LYS A 390 0.14 19.78 0.51
C LYS A 390 0.04 19.12 1.89
N SER A 391 1.13 18.51 2.34
CA SER A 391 1.21 17.88 3.66
C SER A 391 1.66 18.87 4.74
N THR A 392 2.44 19.87 4.35
CA THR A 392 2.91 21.00 5.18
C THR A 392 2.94 22.26 4.33
N ASN A 393 3.09 23.42 4.97
CA ASN A 393 3.24 24.70 4.27
C ASN A 393 4.57 24.79 3.48
N THR A 394 5.51 23.89 3.75
CA THR A 394 6.85 23.86 3.12
C THR A 394 7.14 22.45 2.64
N VAL A 395 7.34 22.31 1.32
CA VAL A 395 7.83 21.06 0.73
C VAL A 395 9.34 21.05 0.86
N ARG A 396 9.89 19.94 1.32
CA ARG A 396 11.34 19.75 1.43
C ARG A 396 11.96 19.78 0.02
N ALA A 397 13.07 20.51 -0.14
CA ALA A 397 13.83 20.44 -1.37
C ALA A 397 14.43 19.04 -1.56
N THR A 398 14.45 18.55 -2.78
CA THR A 398 14.86 17.19 -3.14
C THR A 398 16.01 17.20 -4.17
N THR A 399 16.66 16.07 -4.33
CA THR A 399 17.72 15.86 -5.33
C THR A 399 17.19 15.42 -6.68
N SER A 400 16.00 14.83 -6.70
CA SER A 400 15.31 14.40 -7.90
C SER A 400 13.81 14.29 -7.67
N ILE A 401 13.08 14.21 -8.74
CA ILE A 401 11.67 13.79 -8.80
C ILE A 401 11.53 12.71 -9.87
N THR A 402 10.50 11.91 -9.74
CA THR A 402 10.10 10.95 -10.78
C THR A 402 8.83 11.44 -11.43
N GLY A 403 8.75 11.36 -12.76
CA GLY A 403 7.64 11.90 -13.50
C GLY A 403 7.23 11.10 -14.74
N PHE A 404 6.06 11.47 -15.23
CA PHE A 404 5.38 10.87 -16.37
C PHE A 404 4.85 11.97 -17.28
N GLY A 405 5.21 11.89 -18.55
CA GLY A 405 4.80 12.83 -19.60
C GLY A 405 5.35 14.23 -19.44
N ASN A 406 5.46 14.92 -20.57
CA ASN A 406 5.86 16.32 -20.64
C ASN A 406 4.83 17.08 -21.47
N SER A 407 4.53 18.33 -21.12
CA SER A 407 3.62 19.21 -21.87
C SER A 407 4.03 20.67 -21.75
N ASP A 408 3.93 21.42 -22.84
CA ASP A 408 4.17 22.86 -22.91
C ASP A 408 3.15 23.67 -22.05
N PHE A 409 2.06 23.06 -21.63
CA PHE A 409 1.06 23.68 -20.76
C PHE A 409 1.44 23.64 -19.28
N VAL A 410 2.45 22.90 -18.88
CA VAL A 410 2.98 22.91 -17.51
C VAL A 410 3.65 24.25 -17.22
N LYS A 411 3.16 24.99 -16.22
CA LYS A 411 3.64 26.36 -15.85
C LYS A 411 3.96 26.47 -14.36
#